data_9b6b8bd5753c25267dcb704ed21de7a0
#
_entry.id   9b6b8bd5753c25267dcb704ed21de7a0
#
_cell.length_a   1.000
_cell.length_b   1.000
_cell.length_c   1.000
_cell.angle_alpha   90.00
_cell.angle_beta   90.00
_cell.angle_gamma   90.00
#
_symmetry.space_group_name_H-M   'P 1'
#
loop_
_entity.id
_entity.type
_entity.pdbx_description
1 polymer ?
#
loop_
_entity_poly.entity_id
_entity_poly.type
_entity_poly.pdbx_seq_one_letter_code
_entity_poly.pdbx_strand_id
1 'polypeptide(L)'
;EDLKSVLNIRTFREILFPIHCKTTLLPEPEQTAEGLLAGDLLQLLERHLQGDAPYFFRMQILAPMTEDKKTVFLKKTAYILEEKSGYKLKNTPGRYEVEIRLIQKRDGDFHAYLKFYTLPMHRFSYRKNALAVSINPAQAALMLYLAKPYLKEDAAVLDPFCGVGTMLIERNKVLPARSLYG
;
A
#
# COMPACT_ATOMS: atom_id res chain seq x y z
N GLU A 1 16.75 -7.24 9.44
CA GLU A 1 17.48 -5.95 9.27
C GLU A 1 17.07 -5.24 7.99
N ASP A 2 16.90 -5.96 6.88
CA ASP A 2 16.62 -5.37 5.57
C ASP A 2 15.28 -4.64 5.51
N LEU A 3 14.23 -5.17 6.15
CA LEU A 3 12.92 -4.53 6.14
C LEU A 3 12.93 -3.17 6.87
N LYS A 4 13.69 -3.04 7.97
CA LYS A 4 13.78 -1.77 8.71
C LYS A 4 14.41 -0.67 7.85
N SER A 5 15.44 -1.00 7.07
CA SER A 5 16.06 -0.04 6.16
C SER A 5 15.09 0.39 5.05
N VAL A 6 14.37 -0.57 4.47
CA VAL A 6 13.34 -0.30 3.45
C VAL A 6 12.23 0.60 3.99
N LEU A 7 11.76 0.38 5.23
CA LEU A 7 10.71 1.20 5.85
C LEU A 7 11.08 2.69 5.99
N ASN A 8 12.37 3.02 5.96
CA ASN A 8 12.87 4.40 6.03
C ASN A 8 13.00 5.08 4.66
N ILE A 9 12.95 4.34 3.56
CA ILE A 9 13.03 4.90 2.21
C ILE A 9 11.77 5.72 1.93
N ARG A 10 11.95 6.98 1.54
CA ARG A 10 10.86 7.96 1.39
C ARG A 10 10.25 8.02 -0.01
N THR A 11 10.89 7.42 -1.00
CA THR A 11 10.54 7.58 -2.42
C THR A 11 9.48 6.61 -2.94
N PHE A 12 8.89 5.75 -2.09
CA PHE A 12 7.76 4.89 -2.45
C PHE A 12 6.57 5.11 -1.53
N ARG A 13 5.39 4.77 -2.01
CA ARG A 13 4.13 4.99 -1.29
C ARG A 13 3.82 3.86 -0.30
N GLU A 14 3.95 2.63 -0.73
CA GLU A 14 3.55 1.44 0.02
C GLU A 14 4.41 0.24 -0.34
N ILE A 15 4.40 -0.77 0.52
CA ILE A 15 5.05 -2.06 0.30
C ILE A 15 3.96 -3.09 0.10
N LEU A 16 4.10 -3.88 -0.95
CA LEU A 16 3.24 -5.00 -1.26
C LEU A 16 4.07 -6.28 -1.27
N PHE A 17 3.60 -7.30 -0.57
CA PHE A 17 4.24 -8.61 -0.52
C PHE A 17 3.51 -9.54 -1.47
N PRO A 18 4.18 -10.19 -2.42
CA PRO A 18 3.51 -11.10 -3.34
C PRO A 18 2.94 -12.31 -2.60
N ILE A 19 1.74 -12.73 -2.99
CA ILE A 19 1.16 -14.02 -2.62
C ILE A 19 1.49 -15.00 -3.74
N HIS A 20 2.18 -16.08 -3.41
CA HIS A 20 2.54 -17.10 -4.39
C HIS A 20 1.39 -18.10 -4.54
N CYS A 21 0.66 -17.96 -5.63
CA CYS A 21 -0.43 -18.88 -5.99
C CYS A 21 0.10 -20.02 -6.85
N LYS A 22 -0.37 -21.26 -6.59
CA LYS A 22 0.02 -22.45 -7.37
C LYS A 22 -0.56 -22.45 -8.78
N THR A 23 -1.65 -21.74 -8.99
CA THR A 23 -2.36 -21.62 -10.25
C THR A 23 -2.53 -20.17 -10.65
N THR A 24 -2.72 -19.90 -11.92
CA THR A 24 -3.08 -18.58 -12.43
C THR A 24 -4.41 -18.15 -11.84
N LEU A 25 -4.46 -16.90 -11.35
CA LEU A 25 -5.69 -16.32 -10.82
C LEU A 25 -6.47 -15.70 -11.98
N LEU A 26 -7.59 -16.29 -12.33
CA LEU A 26 -8.52 -15.75 -13.31
C LEU A 26 -9.48 -14.74 -12.67
N PRO A 27 -10.09 -13.84 -13.46
CA PRO A 27 -11.01 -12.81 -12.97
C PRO A 27 -12.42 -13.36 -12.63
N GLU A 28 -12.44 -14.49 -11.93
CA GLU A 28 -13.64 -15.17 -11.44
C GLU A 28 -13.52 -15.37 -9.92
N PRO A 29 -14.57 -15.02 -9.13
CA PRO A 29 -14.50 -15.01 -7.67
C PRO A 29 -14.09 -16.36 -7.06
N GLU A 30 -14.67 -17.46 -7.53
CA GLU A 30 -14.41 -18.82 -7.05
C GLU A 30 -12.96 -19.22 -7.28
N GLN A 31 -12.48 -19.09 -8.52
CA GLN A 31 -11.13 -19.47 -8.92
C GLN A 31 -10.08 -18.58 -8.23
N THR A 32 -10.36 -17.28 -8.10
CA THR A 32 -9.48 -16.36 -7.37
C THR A 32 -9.36 -16.76 -5.90
N ALA A 33 -10.48 -17.05 -5.22
CA ALA A 33 -10.45 -17.45 -3.82
C ALA A 33 -9.73 -18.79 -3.61
N GLU A 34 -10.01 -19.79 -4.44
CA GLU A 34 -9.35 -21.09 -4.40
C GLU A 34 -7.84 -20.98 -4.66
N GLY A 35 -7.45 -20.23 -5.67
CA GLY A 35 -6.04 -20.01 -5.98
C GLY A 35 -5.28 -19.31 -4.85
N LEU A 36 -5.90 -18.32 -4.17
CA LEU A 36 -5.32 -17.66 -2.99
C LEU A 36 -5.14 -18.64 -1.83
N LEU A 37 -6.15 -19.46 -1.53
CA LEU A 37 -6.09 -20.45 -0.43
C LEU A 37 -5.16 -21.63 -0.74
N ALA A 38 -5.04 -22.04 -2.01
CA ALA A 38 -4.10 -23.05 -2.43
C ALA A 38 -2.64 -22.56 -2.44
N GLY A 39 -2.45 -21.22 -2.41
CA GLY A 39 -1.16 -20.56 -2.33
C GLY A 39 -0.63 -20.47 -0.90
N ASP A 40 0.23 -19.50 -0.68
CA ASP A 40 0.88 -19.25 0.63
C ASP A 40 0.18 -18.19 1.50
N LEU A 41 -1.03 -17.75 1.13
CA LEU A 41 -1.77 -16.69 1.82
C LEU A 41 -1.87 -16.93 3.33
N LEU A 42 -2.42 -18.08 3.75
CA LEU A 42 -2.61 -18.36 5.18
C LEU A 42 -1.27 -18.49 5.90
N GLN A 43 -0.28 -19.13 5.28
CA GLN A 43 1.06 -19.26 5.84
C GLN A 43 1.74 -17.90 6.05
N LEU A 44 1.56 -16.95 5.13
CA LEU A 44 2.07 -15.59 5.26
C LEU A 44 1.40 -14.85 6.43
N LEU A 45 0.08 -15.02 6.59
CA LEU A 45 -0.65 -14.40 7.70
C LEU A 45 -0.22 -14.97 9.06
N GLU A 46 -0.16 -16.29 9.19
CA GLU A 46 0.28 -16.99 10.40
C GLU A 46 1.71 -16.61 10.81
N ARG A 47 2.59 -16.39 9.84
CA ARG A 47 3.99 -16.01 10.09
C ARG A 47 4.16 -14.56 10.49
N HIS A 48 3.35 -13.65 9.98
CA HIS A 48 3.61 -12.20 10.05
C HIS A 48 2.62 -11.41 10.90
N LEU A 49 1.47 -11.97 11.22
CA LEU A 49 0.53 -11.36 12.17
C LEU A 49 0.76 -11.93 13.57
N GLN A 50 0.58 -11.08 14.57
CA GLN A 50 0.61 -11.49 15.97
C GLN A 50 -0.80 -11.91 16.39
N GLY A 51 -0.92 -13.12 16.93
CA GLY A 51 -2.19 -13.66 17.40
C GLY A 51 -2.73 -14.78 16.52
N ASP A 52 -3.77 -15.43 17.05
CA ASP A 52 -4.46 -16.52 16.37
C ASP A 52 -5.56 -16.01 15.45
N ALA A 53 -6.01 -16.87 14.53
CA ALA A 53 -7.17 -16.58 13.70
C ALA A 53 -8.42 -16.23 14.56
N PRO A 54 -9.36 -15.43 14.05
CA PRO A 54 -9.46 -15.00 12.66
C PRO A 54 -8.58 -13.79 12.32
N TYR A 55 -7.96 -13.82 11.13
CA TYR A 55 -7.23 -12.69 10.57
C TYR A 55 -8.20 -11.76 9.85
N PHE A 56 -8.18 -10.49 10.22
CA PHE A 56 -9.07 -9.49 9.66
C PHE A 56 -8.49 -8.89 8.39
N PHE A 57 -9.22 -9.01 7.29
CA PHE A 57 -8.76 -8.51 6.00
C PHE A 57 -9.80 -7.62 5.31
N ARG A 58 -9.33 -6.86 4.34
CA ARG A 58 -10.13 -6.27 3.26
C ARG A 58 -9.56 -6.66 1.91
N MET A 59 -10.35 -6.49 0.86
CA MET A 59 -9.87 -6.70 -0.50
C MET A 59 -9.88 -5.40 -1.30
N GLN A 60 -8.91 -5.28 -2.20
CA GLN A 60 -8.86 -4.24 -3.21
C GLN A 60 -8.53 -4.86 -4.57
N ILE A 61 -9.08 -4.30 -5.65
CA ILE A 61 -8.80 -4.73 -7.01
C ILE A 61 -8.40 -3.53 -7.88
N LEU A 62 -7.31 -3.68 -8.61
CA LEU A 62 -6.86 -2.77 -9.66
C LEU A 62 -7.01 -3.47 -11.01
N ALA A 63 -8.13 -3.24 -11.66
CA ALA A 63 -8.49 -3.83 -12.95
C ALA A 63 -9.36 -2.82 -13.74
N PRO A 64 -9.37 -2.90 -15.08
CA PRO A 64 -10.21 -2.08 -15.95
C PRO A 64 -11.67 -2.57 -15.93
N MET A 65 -12.29 -2.54 -14.76
CA MET A 65 -13.68 -2.93 -14.51
C MET A 65 -14.46 -1.72 -13.99
N THR A 66 -15.77 -1.71 -14.24
CA THR A 66 -16.67 -0.73 -13.59
C THR A 66 -16.72 -0.94 -12.09
N GLU A 67 -16.99 0.10 -11.31
CA GLU A 67 -17.01 0.02 -9.84
C GLU A 67 -18.05 -0.98 -9.32
N ASP A 68 -19.20 -1.12 -9.99
CA ASP A 68 -20.21 -2.11 -9.64
C ASP A 68 -19.70 -3.54 -9.81
N LYS A 69 -19.03 -3.83 -10.93
CA LYS A 69 -18.42 -5.15 -11.17
C LYS A 69 -17.33 -5.46 -10.15
N LYS A 70 -16.47 -4.48 -9.83
CA LYS A 70 -15.44 -4.62 -8.78
C LYS A 70 -16.08 -4.95 -7.43
N THR A 71 -17.13 -4.21 -7.05
CA THR A 71 -17.82 -4.41 -5.78
C THR A 71 -18.43 -5.80 -5.67
N VAL A 72 -19.11 -6.27 -6.71
CA VAL A 72 -19.71 -7.60 -6.74
C VAL A 72 -18.64 -8.68 -6.68
N PHE A 73 -17.58 -8.53 -7.48
CA PHE A 73 -16.46 -9.47 -7.50
C PHE A 73 -15.80 -9.58 -6.12
N LEU A 74 -15.43 -8.45 -5.51
CA LEU A 74 -14.75 -8.42 -4.21
C LEU A 74 -15.60 -9.01 -3.09
N LYS A 75 -16.92 -8.70 -3.06
CA LYS A 75 -17.83 -9.27 -2.06
C LYS A 75 -17.94 -10.78 -2.18
N LYS A 76 -18.10 -11.31 -3.40
CA LYS A 76 -18.17 -12.76 -3.62
C LYS A 76 -16.87 -13.46 -3.27
N THR A 77 -15.74 -12.94 -3.74
CA THR A 77 -14.42 -13.50 -3.43
C THR A 77 -14.15 -13.51 -1.93
N ALA A 78 -14.45 -12.41 -1.23
CA ALA A 78 -14.27 -12.31 0.22
C ALA A 78 -15.14 -13.33 0.97
N TYR A 79 -16.40 -13.48 0.58
CA TYR A 79 -17.31 -14.47 1.17
C TYR A 79 -16.76 -15.91 1.02
N ILE A 80 -16.29 -16.26 -0.18
CA ILE A 80 -15.72 -17.59 -0.45
C ILE A 80 -14.43 -17.83 0.35
N LEU A 81 -13.59 -16.79 0.48
CA LEU A 81 -12.39 -16.86 1.32
C LEU A 81 -12.73 -17.13 2.79
N GLU A 82 -13.75 -16.47 3.34
CA GLU A 82 -14.22 -16.72 4.70
C GLU A 82 -14.67 -18.17 4.89
N GLU A 83 -15.59 -18.65 4.04
CA GLU A 83 -16.12 -20.01 4.14
C GLU A 83 -15.04 -21.07 3.95
N LYS A 84 -14.30 -21.04 2.84
CA LYS A 84 -13.31 -22.07 2.49
C LYS A 84 -12.07 -22.05 3.39
N SER A 85 -11.78 -20.94 4.07
CA SER A 85 -10.74 -20.89 5.10
C SER A 85 -11.17 -21.49 6.44
N GLY A 86 -12.42 -21.95 6.58
CA GLY A 86 -13.00 -22.35 7.86
C GLY A 86 -13.08 -21.16 8.83
N TYR A 87 -13.39 -19.98 8.33
CA TYR A 87 -13.47 -18.70 9.05
C TYR A 87 -12.16 -18.25 9.72
N LYS A 88 -11.02 -18.78 9.28
CA LYS A 88 -9.71 -18.24 9.65
C LYS A 88 -9.48 -16.83 9.10
N LEU A 89 -10.15 -16.49 8.00
CA LEU A 89 -10.16 -15.15 7.39
C LEU A 89 -11.51 -14.50 7.65
N LYS A 90 -11.52 -13.21 8.00
CA LYS A 90 -12.74 -12.43 8.20
C LYS A 90 -12.66 -11.07 7.51
N ASN A 91 -13.56 -10.85 6.54
CA ASN A 91 -13.61 -9.59 5.82
C ASN A 91 -14.27 -8.49 6.65
N THR A 92 -13.52 -7.45 6.97
CA THR A 92 -13.99 -6.31 7.75
C THR A 92 -13.50 -5.01 7.15
N PRO A 93 -14.30 -4.32 6.35
CA PRO A 93 -13.87 -3.10 5.65
C PRO A 93 -13.39 -1.96 6.55
N GLY A 94 -13.86 -1.90 7.79
CA GLY A 94 -13.53 -0.84 8.73
C GLY A 94 -12.43 -1.17 9.76
N ARG A 95 -12.12 -2.46 9.97
CA ARG A 95 -11.17 -2.90 10.99
C ARG A 95 -10.40 -4.13 10.52
N TYR A 96 -9.35 -3.89 9.75
CA TYR A 96 -8.53 -4.91 9.10
C TYR A 96 -7.05 -4.72 9.43
N GLU A 97 -6.32 -5.81 9.46
CA GLU A 97 -4.88 -5.88 9.70
C GLU A 97 -4.12 -5.95 8.37
N VAL A 98 -4.76 -6.57 7.36
CA VAL A 98 -4.17 -6.75 6.04
C VAL A 98 -5.14 -6.37 4.93
N GLU A 99 -4.58 -6.06 3.78
CA GLU A 99 -5.31 -5.88 2.53
C GLU A 99 -4.81 -6.90 1.51
N ILE A 100 -5.72 -7.71 0.98
CA ILE A 100 -5.46 -8.56 -0.17
C ILE A 100 -5.72 -7.71 -1.41
N ARG A 101 -4.68 -7.43 -2.18
CA ARG A 101 -4.76 -6.61 -3.38
C ARG A 101 -4.57 -7.46 -4.62
N LEU A 102 -5.56 -7.41 -5.50
CA LEU A 102 -5.52 -8.04 -6.82
C LEU A 102 -5.18 -6.98 -7.87
N ILE A 103 -4.17 -7.26 -8.67
CA ILE A 103 -3.75 -6.38 -9.77
C ILE A 103 -3.84 -7.17 -11.06
N GLN A 104 -4.70 -6.71 -11.99
CA GLN A 104 -4.83 -7.35 -13.29
C GLN A 104 -3.65 -6.98 -14.18
N LYS A 105 -3.03 -7.98 -14.76
CA LYS A 105 -1.99 -7.81 -15.77
C LYS A 105 -2.58 -7.53 -17.16
N ARG A 106 -1.69 -7.25 -18.11
CA ARG A 106 -2.05 -7.02 -19.52
C ARG A 106 -2.65 -8.26 -20.21
N ASP A 107 -2.28 -9.45 -19.77
CA ASP A 107 -2.80 -10.75 -20.23
C ASP A 107 -4.19 -11.07 -19.68
N GLY A 108 -4.68 -10.30 -18.74
CA GLY A 108 -5.99 -10.48 -18.11
C GLY A 108 -5.94 -11.18 -16.76
N ASP A 109 -4.84 -11.81 -16.42
CA ASP A 109 -4.65 -12.56 -15.17
C ASP A 109 -4.45 -11.63 -13.96
N PHE A 110 -4.77 -12.13 -12.77
CA PHE A 110 -4.51 -11.42 -11.52
C PHE A 110 -3.21 -11.84 -10.86
N HIS A 111 -2.49 -10.82 -10.37
CA HIS A 111 -1.47 -10.99 -9.34
C HIS A 111 -2.03 -10.57 -8.00
N ALA A 112 -1.76 -11.37 -6.98
CA ALA A 112 -2.19 -11.11 -5.63
C ALA A 112 -1.04 -10.65 -4.75
N TYR A 113 -1.33 -9.67 -3.92
CA TYR A 113 -0.38 -9.08 -2.98
C TYR A 113 -1.03 -8.88 -1.62
N LEU A 114 -0.22 -8.99 -0.56
CA LEU A 114 -0.57 -8.56 0.78
C LEU A 114 0.02 -7.19 1.08
N LYS A 115 -0.78 -6.35 1.71
CA LYS A 115 -0.33 -5.13 2.36
C LYS A 115 -0.65 -5.25 3.85
N PHE A 116 0.38 -5.21 4.69
CA PHE A 116 0.23 -5.23 6.13
C PHE A 116 0.03 -3.81 6.66
N TYR A 117 -1.05 -3.58 7.40
CA TYR A 117 -1.32 -2.33 8.11
C TYR A 117 -0.68 -2.30 9.51
N THR A 118 -0.22 -3.46 9.98
CA THR A 118 0.54 -3.61 11.22
C THR A 118 2.00 -3.15 11.09
N LEU A 119 2.50 -2.93 9.86
CA LEU A 119 3.84 -2.42 9.64
C LEU A 119 3.94 -0.93 10.03
N PRO A 120 4.87 -0.54 10.93
CA PRO A 120 4.99 0.84 11.41
C PRO A 120 5.66 1.72 10.35
N MET A 121 4.89 2.32 9.46
CA MET A 121 5.38 3.26 8.43
C MET A 121 5.21 4.72 8.89
N HIS A 122 6.13 5.22 9.72
CA HIS A 122 6.05 6.56 10.31
C HIS A 122 6.76 7.68 9.50
N ARG A 123 7.34 7.36 8.36
CA ARG A 123 8.17 8.28 7.55
C ARG A 123 7.47 9.57 7.12
N PHE A 124 6.14 9.60 7.11
CA PHE A 124 5.32 10.76 6.77
C PHE A 124 4.40 11.23 7.92
N SER A 125 4.73 10.87 9.15
CA SER A 125 3.94 11.22 10.36
C SER A 125 3.85 12.73 10.62
N TYR A 126 4.69 13.54 9.99
CA TYR A 126 4.59 15.01 10.04
C TYR A 126 3.32 15.56 9.38
N ARG A 127 2.67 14.78 8.50
CA ARG A 127 1.42 15.21 7.85
C ARG A 127 0.24 15.09 8.81
N LYS A 128 0.05 16.08 9.65
CA LYS A 128 -1.10 16.17 10.55
C LYS A 128 -2.39 16.53 9.81
N ASN A 129 -2.29 17.45 8.83
CA ASN A 129 -3.40 17.91 8.02
C ASN A 129 -3.09 17.62 6.55
N ALA A 130 -3.90 16.81 5.90
CA ALA A 130 -3.78 16.53 4.47
C ALA A 130 -5.00 17.06 3.74
N LEU A 131 -4.80 18.03 2.85
CA LEU A 131 -5.83 18.48 1.92
C LEU A 131 -5.87 17.52 0.73
N ALA A 132 -7.05 17.35 0.13
CA ALA A 132 -7.24 16.47 -1.04
C ALA A 132 -6.31 16.83 -2.22
N VAL A 133 -5.99 18.11 -2.38
CA VAL A 133 -5.11 18.63 -3.43
C VAL A 133 -3.62 18.62 -3.07
N SER A 134 -3.25 18.16 -1.86
CA SER A 134 -1.85 18.13 -1.45
C SER A 134 -1.08 17.05 -2.21
N ILE A 135 0.14 17.39 -2.66
CA ILE A 135 1.04 16.41 -3.28
C ILE A 135 1.28 15.22 -2.36
N ASN A 136 1.36 14.03 -2.94
CA ASN A 136 1.73 12.84 -2.20
C ASN A 136 3.19 12.97 -1.68
N PRO A 137 3.46 12.75 -0.39
CA PRO A 137 4.79 12.99 0.18
C PRO A 137 5.87 12.07 -0.39
N ALA A 138 5.53 10.85 -0.83
CA ALA A 138 6.49 9.99 -1.50
C ALA A 138 6.86 10.51 -2.91
N GLN A 139 5.91 11.12 -3.61
CA GLN A 139 6.18 11.78 -4.89
C GLN A 139 7.03 13.04 -4.68
N ALA A 140 6.71 13.86 -3.67
CA ALA A 140 7.53 15.02 -3.32
C ALA A 140 8.96 14.61 -2.99
N ALA A 141 9.15 13.58 -2.16
CA ALA A 141 10.46 13.05 -1.83
C ALA A 141 11.21 12.54 -3.07
N LEU A 142 10.53 11.80 -3.95
CA LEU A 142 11.14 11.30 -5.20
C LEU A 142 11.59 12.44 -6.11
N MET A 143 10.74 13.44 -6.33
CA MET A 143 11.07 14.62 -7.16
C MET A 143 12.31 15.35 -6.60
N LEU A 144 12.34 15.56 -5.29
CA LEU A 144 13.47 16.23 -4.64
C LEU A 144 14.74 15.38 -4.63
N TYR A 145 14.61 14.06 -4.52
CA TYR A 145 15.75 13.16 -4.63
C TYR A 145 16.37 13.19 -6.02
N LEU A 146 15.55 13.23 -7.07
CA LEU A 146 16.00 13.41 -8.46
C LEU A 146 16.62 14.78 -8.70
N ALA A 147 16.09 15.82 -8.06
CA ALA A 147 16.60 17.18 -8.13
C ALA A 147 17.86 17.42 -7.26
N LYS A 148 18.22 16.49 -6.38
CA LYS A 148 19.30 16.67 -5.39
C LYS A 148 20.60 17.19 -5.97
N PRO A 149 21.10 16.74 -7.14
CA PRO A 149 22.34 17.27 -7.72
C PRO A 149 22.32 18.78 -8.04
N TYR A 150 21.11 19.36 -8.18
CA TYR A 150 20.89 20.77 -8.50
C TYR A 150 20.50 21.62 -7.28
N LEU A 151 20.29 20.97 -6.13
CA LEU A 151 19.97 21.68 -4.89
C LEU A 151 21.25 22.20 -4.23
N LYS A 152 21.15 23.38 -3.63
CA LYS A 152 22.26 23.96 -2.83
C LYS A 152 22.02 23.70 -1.35
N GLU A 153 23.07 23.30 -0.65
CA GLU A 153 23.11 23.30 0.82
C GLU A 153 22.98 24.76 1.32
N ASP A 154 22.47 24.90 2.53
CA ASP A 154 22.33 26.21 3.20
C ASP A 154 21.59 27.28 2.36
N ALA A 155 20.71 26.86 1.44
CA ALA A 155 19.93 27.78 0.64
C ALA A 155 18.74 28.34 1.41
N ALA A 156 18.34 29.58 1.09
CA ALA A 156 17.00 30.09 1.38
C ALA A 156 16.04 29.56 0.29
N VAL A 157 15.00 28.87 0.69
CA VAL A 157 14.03 28.25 -0.25
C VAL A 157 12.66 28.88 -0.06
N LEU A 158 12.06 29.34 -1.14
CA LEU A 158 10.72 29.91 -1.17
C LEU A 158 9.81 29.05 -2.05
N ASP A 159 8.66 28.66 -1.53
CA ASP A 159 7.55 28.06 -2.28
C ASP A 159 6.27 28.86 -2.03
N PRO A 160 5.92 29.82 -2.92
CA PRO A 160 4.75 30.69 -2.73
C PRO A 160 3.42 29.94 -2.85
N PHE A 161 3.44 28.68 -3.25
CA PHE A 161 2.27 27.81 -3.37
C PHE A 161 2.38 26.55 -2.48
N CYS A 162 3.07 26.66 -1.36
CA CYS A 162 3.47 25.55 -0.49
C CYS A 162 2.29 24.71 0.04
N GLY A 163 1.07 25.24 0.08
CA GLY A 163 -0.10 24.59 0.66
C GLY A 163 0.17 24.16 2.11
N VAL A 164 0.16 22.85 2.38
CA VAL A 164 0.49 22.29 3.72
C VAL A 164 2.00 22.08 3.93
N GLY A 165 2.84 22.66 3.11
CA GLY A 165 4.30 22.64 3.25
C GLY A 165 4.98 21.30 2.90
N THR A 166 4.30 20.35 2.24
CA THR A 166 4.87 19.03 1.97
C THR A 166 6.19 19.12 1.20
N MET A 167 6.26 19.94 0.13
CA MET A 167 7.48 20.11 -0.66
C MET A 167 8.63 20.69 0.16
N LEU A 168 8.36 21.72 0.96
CA LEU A 168 9.36 22.35 1.81
C LEU A 168 9.90 21.39 2.87
N ILE A 169 9.02 20.61 3.51
CA ILE A 169 9.43 19.62 4.52
C ILE A 169 10.29 18.53 3.88
N GLU A 170 9.86 17.97 2.74
CA GLU A 170 10.66 16.95 2.04
C GLU A 170 11.97 17.51 1.51
N ARG A 171 11.98 18.78 1.04
CA ARG A 171 13.21 19.47 0.62
C ARG A 171 14.24 19.51 1.76
N ASN A 172 13.80 19.86 2.96
CA ASN A 172 14.70 19.92 4.12
C ASN A 172 15.21 18.55 4.56
N LYS A 173 14.43 17.48 4.31
CA LYS A 173 14.81 16.11 4.64
C LYS A 173 15.80 15.49 3.62
N VAL A 174 15.70 15.89 2.35
CA VAL A 174 16.62 15.42 1.29
C VAL A 174 17.97 16.15 1.38
N LEU A 175 17.95 17.44 1.62
CA LEU A 175 19.13 18.28 1.78
C LEU A 175 18.75 19.48 2.65
N PRO A 176 19.32 19.65 3.86
CA PRO A 176 18.95 20.75 4.74
C PRO A 176 19.07 22.12 4.07
N ALA A 177 18.13 23.00 4.38
CA ALA A 177 18.12 24.39 3.92
C ALA A 177 18.35 25.33 5.11
N ARG A 178 18.93 26.51 4.87
CA ARG A 178 19.13 27.56 5.89
C ARG A 178 17.79 28.11 6.37
N SER A 179 16.86 28.31 5.44
CA SER A 179 15.52 28.82 5.73
C SER A 179 14.51 28.33 4.69
N LEU A 180 13.28 28.15 5.12
CA LEU A 180 12.14 27.72 4.31
C LEU A 180 11.02 28.74 4.47
N TYR A 181 10.48 29.20 3.37
CA TYR A 181 9.39 30.15 3.31
C TYR A 181 8.28 29.61 2.42
N GLY A 182 7.00 29.79 2.87
CA GLY A 182 5.84 29.39 2.10
C GLY A 182 4.52 29.93 2.65
#